data_6dfc22a6cc4f08a3c701c1efe198d452
#
_entry.id   6dfc22a6cc4f08a3c701c1efe198d452
#
_cell.length_a   1.000
_cell.length_b   1.000
_cell.length_c   1.000
_cell.angle_alpha   90.00
_cell.angle_beta   90.00
_cell.angle_gamma   90.00
#
_symmetry.space_group_name_H-M   'P 1'
#
loop_
_entity.id
_entity.type
_entity.pdbx_description
1 polymer ?
#
loop_
_entity_poly.entity_id
_entity_poly.type
_entity_poly.pdbx_seq_one_letter_code
_entity_poly.pdbx_strand_id
1 'polypeptide(L)'
;MSNLRESVRLALVGKVQALAATFTAYPLEVEYANGIKVNTALQRNPYLKAWIVYQDGQQVNLALNPDHRLIGTIVLEACVKEGRGTKAANALLEHFYPAIHMKDTIPPLRTLAARFSSKPASDGWAAEAAIIPFWADSIGT
;
A
#
# COMPACT_ATOMS: atom_id res chain seq x y z
N MET A 1 -25.12 -6.48 -0.29
CA MET A 1 -24.27 -5.79 -1.25
C MET A 1 -22.89 -5.58 -0.62
N SER A 2 -21.84 -6.04 -1.26
CA SER A 2 -20.50 -5.86 -0.71
C SER A 2 -20.02 -4.42 -0.95
N ASN A 3 -19.32 -3.87 0.04
CA ASN A 3 -18.66 -2.59 -0.10
C ASN A 3 -17.30 -2.85 -0.75
N LEU A 4 -17.18 -2.49 -2.03
CA LEU A 4 -15.95 -2.78 -2.78
C LEU A 4 -14.72 -2.08 -2.18
N ARG A 5 -14.87 -0.84 -1.71
CA ARG A 5 -13.77 -0.12 -1.06
C ARG A 5 -13.29 -0.86 0.19
N GLU A 6 -14.22 -1.38 0.99
CA GLU A 6 -13.85 -2.13 2.20
C GLU A 6 -13.19 -3.46 1.85
N SER A 7 -13.69 -4.14 0.80
CA SER A 7 -13.06 -5.37 0.33
C SER A 7 -11.64 -5.13 -0.16
N VAL A 8 -11.40 -4.02 -0.85
CA VAL A 8 -10.07 -3.63 -1.32
C VAL A 8 -9.15 -3.33 -0.13
N ARG A 9 -9.65 -2.56 0.83
CA ARG A 9 -8.89 -2.22 2.03
C ARG A 9 -8.47 -3.48 2.80
N LEU A 10 -9.42 -4.38 3.02
CA LEU A 10 -9.16 -5.62 3.76
C LEU A 10 -8.17 -6.52 3.02
N ALA A 11 -8.28 -6.60 1.70
CA ALA A 11 -7.34 -7.38 0.89
C ALA A 11 -5.92 -6.84 1.00
N LEU A 12 -5.75 -5.52 0.92
CA LEU A 12 -4.44 -4.90 1.06
C LEU A 12 -3.88 -5.08 2.47
N VAL A 13 -4.67 -4.77 3.48
CA VAL A 13 -4.23 -4.88 4.88
C VAL A 13 -3.83 -6.32 5.20
N GLY A 14 -4.63 -7.30 4.77
CA GLY A 14 -4.31 -8.70 4.97
C GLY A 14 -3.00 -9.11 4.30
N LYS A 15 -2.78 -8.64 3.06
CA LYS A 15 -1.53 -8.93 2.35
C LYS A 15 -0.32 -8.30 3.02
N VAL A 16 -0.44 -7.04 3.42
CA VAL A 16 0.65 -6.33 4.11
C VAL A 16 0.95 -6.99 5.46
N GLN A 17 -0.07 -7.36 6.21
CA GLN A 17 0.12 -8.05 7.49
C GLN A 17 0.83 -9.39 7.32
N ALA A 18 0.45 -10.16 6.30
CA ALA A 18 1.10 -11.44 6.02
C ALA A 18 2.58 -11.25 5.65
N LEU A 19 2.88 -10.24 4.85
CA LEU A 19 4.26 -9.94 4.47
C LEU A 19 5.07 -9.41 5.66
N ALA A 20 4.46 -8.57 6.51
CA ALA A 20 5.12 -8.06 7.71
C ALA A 20 5.49 -9.19 8.67
N ALA A 21 4.66 -10.22 8.76
CA ALA A 21 4.93 -11.37 9.62
C ALA A 21 6.18 -12.16 9.19
N THR A 22 6.58 -12.05 7.93
CA THR A 22 7.79 -12.72 7.41
C THR A 22 9.04 -11.84 7.49
N PHE A 23 8.89 -10.59 7.92
CA PHE A 23 10.01 -9.66 8.03
C PHE A 23 10.71 -9.87 9.38
N THR A 24 12.01 -10.23 9.33
CA THR A 24 12.73 -10.69 10.53
C THR A 24 13.92 -9.83 10.92
N ALA A 25 14.28 -8.84 10.11
CA ALA A 25 15.49 -8.04 10.37
C ALA A 25 15.40 -7.22 11.68
N TYR A 26 14.20 -6.76 12.04
CA TYR A 26 13.89 -6.03 13.28
C TYR A 26 12.37 -6.06 13.48
N PRO A 27 11.85 -5.72 14.67
CA PRO A 27 10.41 -5.59 14.86
C PRO A 27 9.86 -4.49 13.95
N LEU A 28 9.01 -4.87 13.00
CA LEU A 28 8.50 -3.93 12.01
C LEU A 28 7.19 -3.32 12.45
N GLU A 29 7.15 -1.99 12.48
CA GLU A 29 5.93 -1.22 12.66
C GLU A 29 5.34 -0.87 11.31
N VAL A 30 4.02 -1.03 11.17
CA VAL A 30 3.31 -0.64 9.96
C VAL A 30 2.19 0.33 10.33
N GLU A 31 2.19 1.49 9.69
CA GLU A 31 1.18 2.51 9.90
C GLU A 31 0.19 2.47 8.73
N TYR A 32 -1.08 2.25 9.03
CA TYR A 32 -2.16 2.25 8.04
C TYR A 32 -2.93 3.58 8.12
N ALA A 33 -3.61 3.94 7.04
CA ALA A 33 -4.50 5.10 7.05
C ALA A 33 -5.56 4.94 8.14
N ASN A 34 -5.75 5.97 8.93
CA ASN A 34 -6.69 6.00 10.07
C ASN A 34 -6.38 4.95 11.16
N GLY A 35 -5.21 4.35 11.11
CA GLY A 35 -4.75 3.44 12.14
C GLY A 35 -3.91 4.16 13.20
N ILE A 36 -3.31 3.37 14.07
CA ILE A 36 -2.40 3.89 15.10
C ILE A 36 -1.13 4.37 14.40
N LYS A 37 -0.75 5.61 14.66
CA LYS A 37 0.46 6.18 14.09
C LYS A 37 1.69 5.74 14.85
N VAL A 38 2.78 5.53 14.11
CA VAL A 38 4.08 5.25 14.70
C VAL A 38 4.55 6.49 15.46
N ASN A 39 5.00 6.29 16.70
CA ASN A 39 5.57 7.38 17.49
C ASN A 39 7.01 7.63 17.03
N THR A 40 7.19 8.63 16.16
CA THR A 40 8.48 8.91 15.55
C THR A 40 9.53 9.39 16.56
N ALA A 41 9.11 9.91 17.72
CA ALA A 41 10.04 10.32 18.76
C ALA A 41 10.73 9.11 19.42
N LEU A 42 10.06 7.97 19.48
CA LEU A 42 10.57 6.75 20.09
C LEU A 42 11.05 5.72 19.06
N GLN A 43 10.63 5.87 17.81
CA GLN A 43 10.96 4.91 16.76
C GLN A 43 12.42 4.99 16.37
N ARG A 44 13.10 3.85 16.37
CA ARG A 44 14.52 3.76 15.97
C ARG A 44 14.73 3.04 14.66
N ASN A 45 13.89 2.07 14.37
CA ASN A 45 14.01 1.26 13.16
C ASN A 45 13.21 1.88 12.02
N PRO A 46 13.56 1.57 10.75
CA PRO A 46 12.69 1.91 9.64
C PRO A 46 11.30 1.33 9.85
N TYR A 47 10.28 2.02 9.34
CA TYR A 47 8.92 1.53 9.42
C TYR A 47 8.20 1.78 8.10
N LEU A 48 7.07 1.10 7.93
CA LEU A 48 6.30 1.17 6.69
C LEU A 48 4.99 1.91 6.93
N LYS A 49 4.64 2.78 5.98
CA LYS A 49 3.28 3.33 5.88
C LYS A 49 2.61 2.70 4.67
N ALA A 50 1.37 2.28 4.83
CA ALA A 50 0.61 1.69 3.74
C ALA A 50 -0.77 2.34 3.69
N TRP A 51 -1.15 2.87 2.53
CA TRP A 51 -2.49 3.45 2.36
C TRP A 51 -2.93 3.37 0.90
N ILE A 52 -4.20 3.69 0.69
CA ILE A 52 -4.81 3.68 -0.63
C ILE A 52 -5.32 5.08 -0.94
N VAL A 53 -5.03 5.55 -2.15
CA VAL A 53 -5.64 6.77 -2.70
C VAL A 53 -6.63 6.31 -3.74
N TYR A 54 -7.91 6.61 -3.51
CA TYR A 54 -8.97 6.22 -4.43
C TYR A 54 -9.22 7.32 -5.45
N GLN A 55 -9.55 6.89 -6.67
CA GLN A 55 -10.10 7.76 -7.69
C GLN A 55 -11.59 7.48 -7.81
N ASP A 56 -12.30 8.33 -8.52
CA ASP A 56 -13.72 8.11 -8.76
C ASP A 56 -13.93 6.82 -9.53
N GLY A 57 -14.93 6.04 -9.12
CA GLY A 57 -15.28 4.82 -9.79
C GLY A 57 -15.81 5.09 -11.20
N GLN A 58 -15.53 4.15 -12.10
CA GLN A 58 -16.00 4.21 -13.47
C GLN A 58 -16.99 3.09 -13.72
N GLN A 59 -18.05 3.40 -14.46
CA GLN A 59 -18.97 2.39 -14.94
C GLN A 59 -18.36 1.75 -16.19
N VAL A 60 -18.14 0.43 -16.15
CA VAL A 60 -17.47 -0.26 -17.24
C VAL A 60 -18.43 -0.84 -18.28
N ASN A 61 -19.75 -0.83 -18.01
CA ASN A 61 -20.75 -1.14 -19.01
C ASN A 61 -22.05 -0.37 -18.71
N LEU A 62 -22.96 -0.36 -19.69
CA LEU A 62 -24.22 0.41 -19.62
C LEU A 62 -25.45 -0.48 -19.40
N ALA A 63 -25.26 -1.71 -18.90
CA ALA A 63 -26.38 -2.60 -18.62
C ALA A 63 -27.22 -2.12 -17.43
N LEU A 64 -28.40 -2.72 -17.23
CA LEU A 64 -29.27 -2.42 -16.11
C LEU A 64 -28.59 -2.61 -14.76
N ASN A 65 -27.76 -3.63 -14.65
CA ASN A 65 -26.93 -3.88 -13.46
C ASN A 65 -25.48 -3.65 -13.87
N PRO A 66 -25.05 -2.39 -13.95
CA PRO A 66 -23.72 -2.09 -14.46
C PRO A 66 -22.62 -2.55 -13.52
N ASP A 67 -21.54 -2.99 -14.13
CA ASP A 67 -20.30 -3.21 -13.39
C ASP A 67 -19.65 -1.86 -13.12
N HIS A 68 -19.07 -1.74 -11.95
CA HIS A 68 -18.33 -0.56 -11.56
C HIS A 68 -16.86 -0.91 -11.37
N ARG A 69 -16.01 -0.03 -11.83
CA ARG A 69 -14.57 -0.16 -11.63
C ARG A 69 -14.11 0.86 -10.62
N LEU A 70 -13.49 0.37 -9.55
CA LEU A 70 -12.81 1.20 -8.59
C LEU A 70 -11.35 1.28 -9.00
N ILE A 71 -10.86 2.49 -9.18
CA ILE A 71 -9.48 2.75 -9.59
C ILE A 71 -8.79 3.48 -8.45
N GLY A 72 -7.54 3.16 -8.22
CA GLY A 72 -6.78 3.85 -7.20
C GLY A 72 -5.32 3.51 -7.26
N THR A 73 -4.64 3.89 -6.20
CA THR A 73 -3.21 3.72 -6.06
C THR A 73 -2.91 3.24 -4.65
N ILE A 74 -2.13 2.16 -4.55
CA ILE A 74 -1.59 1.70 -3.29
C ILE A 74 -0.25 2.39 -3.08
N VAL A 75 -0.05 2.99 -1.92
CA VAL A 75 1.22 3.61 -1.57
C VAL A 75 1.85 2.84 -0.43
N LEU A 76 3.07 2.38 -0.65
CA LEU A 76 3.91 1.75 0.36
C LEU A 76 5.11 2.67 0.55
N GLU A 77 5.22 3.27 1.74
CA GLU A 77 6.27 4.25 2.03
C GLU A 77 7.16 3.71 3.13
N ALA A 78 8.42 3.47 2.80
CA ALA A 78 9.43 3.03 3.75
C ALA A 78 10.10 4.26 4.35
N CYS A 79 9.94 4.46 5.65
CA CYS A 79 10.44 5.62 6.37
C CYS A 79 11.71 5.25 7.13
N VAL A 80 12.76 6.04 6.95
CA VAL A 80 14.06 5.84 7.61
C VAL A 80 14.51 7.14 8.25
N LYS A 81 15.30 7.03 9.31
CA LYS A 81 15.86 8.23 9.94
C LYS A 81 16.82 8.93 8.99
N GLU A 82 16.79 10.25 9.03
CA GLU A 82 17.71 11.09 8.26
C GLU A 82 19.15 10.68 8.54
N GLY A 83 19.94 10.62 7.49
CA GLY A 83 21.34 10.24 7.58
C GLY A 83 21.63 8.76 7.50
N ARG A 84 20.59 7.89 7.48
CA ARG A 84 20.76 6.43 7.37
C ARG A 84 20.89 5.94 5.93
N GLY A 85 20.72 6.83 4.94
CA GLY A 85 20.77 6.47 3.53
C GLY A 85 19.54 5.72 3.07
N THR A 86 19.52 5.32 1.80
CA THR A 86 18.37 4.71 1.16
C THR A 86 18.37 3.19 1.19
N LYS A 87 19.48 2.56 1.58
CA LYS A 87 19.61 1.10 1.53
C LYS A 87 18.55 0.40 2.39
N ALA A 88 18.35 0.89 3.61
CA ALA A 88 17.37 0.29 4.52
C ALA A 88 15.95 0.48 4.00
N ALA A 89 15.65 1.66 3.43
CA ALA A 89 14.34 1.92 2.85
C ALA A 89 14.08 1.01 1.65
N ASN A 90 15.07 0.87 0.77
CA ASN A 90 14.93 0.00 -0.40
C ASN A 90 14.77 -1.46 0.01
N ALA A 91 15.51 -1.92 1.01
CA ALA A 91 15.36 -3.29 1.51
C ALA A 91 13.96 -3.54 2.07
N LEU A 92 13.42 -2.57 2.78
CA LEU A 92 12.07 -2.67 3.31
C LEU A 92 11.04 -2.70 2.17
N LEU A 93 11.14 -1.80 1.20
CA LEU A 93 10.23 -1.81 0.05
C LEU A 93 10.32 -3.12 -0.73
N GLU A 94 11.52 -3.65 -0.94
CA GLU A 94 11.70 -4.90 -1.68
C GLU A 94 11.10 -6.10 -0.98
N HIS A 95 10.86 -6.02 0.32
CA HIS A 95 10.15 -7.07 1.04
C HIS A 95 8.65 -7.06 0.71
N PHE A 96 8.09 -5.92 0.38
CA PHE A 96 6.64 -5.75 0.19
C PHE A 96 6.21 -5.65 -1.26
N TYR A 97 6.79 -4.74 -2.05
CA TYR A 97 6.22 -4.40 -3.33
C TYR A 97 6.24 -5.55 -4.36
N PRO A 98 7.24 -6.45 -4.40
CA PRO A 98 7.23 -7.51 -5.42
C PRO A 98 6.06 -8.48 -5.28
N ALA A 99 5.53 -8.63 -4.07
CA ALA A 99 4.39 -9.50 -3.82
C ALA A 99 3.05 -8.81 -4.07
N ILE A 100 3.06 -7.50 -4.31
CA ILE A 100 1.84 -6.71 -4.47
C ILE A 100 1.70 -6.18 -5.90
N HIS A 101 2.77 -5.64 -6.51
CA HIS A 101 2.65 -5.06 -7.83
C HIS A 101 2.51 -6.13 -8.91
N MET A 102 1.86 -5.78 -10.02
CA MET A 102 1.65 -6.65 -11.17
C MET A 102 1.02 -8.01 -10.79
N LYS A 103 0.03 -7.98 -9.89
CA LYS A 103 -0.62 -9.19 -9.39
C LYS A 103 -2.11 -9.19 -9.67
N ASP A 104 -2.65 -10.36 -9.95
CA ASP A 104 -4.08 -10.61 -10.02
C ASP A 104 -4.52 -11.64 -8.96
N THR A 105 -3.64 -11.94 -8.01
CA THR A 105 -3.86 -12.96 -6.98
C THR A 105 -4.26 -12.38 -5.63
N ILE A 106 -4.60 -11.10 -5.56
CA ILE A 106 -5.06 -10.41 -4.35
C ILE A 106 -6.50 -9.93 -4.59
N PRO A 107 -7.49 -10.85 -4.66
CA PRO A 107 -8.87 -10.44 -4.96
C PRO A 107 -9.41 -9.47 -3.93
N PRO A 108 -10.19 -8.47 -4.33
CA PRO A 108 -10.64 -8.16 -5.69
C PRO A 108 -9.70 -7.29 -6.51
N LEU A 109 -8.49 -7.08 -6.02
CA LEU A 109 -7.50 -6.17 -6.62
C LEU A 109 -6.79 -6.80 -7.81
N ARG A 110 -6.58 -5.99 -8.84
CA ARG A 110 -5.59 -6.24 -9.88
C ARG A 110 -4.62 -5.09 -9.87
N THR A 111 -3.35 -5.39 -9.65
CA THR A 111 -2.32 -4.35 -9.49
C THR A 111 -1.45 -4.27 -10.73
N LEU A 112 -0.98 -3.08 -11.01
CA LEU A 112 -0.11 -2.78 -12.14
C LEU A 112 1.31 -2.55 -11.65
N ALA A 113 2.21 -2.19 -12.56
CA ALA A 113 3.61 -2.00 -12.23
C ALA A 113 3.82 -0.86 -11.25
N ALA A 114 4.65 -1.09 -10.24
CA ALA A 114 5.01 -0.07 -9.26
C ALA A 114 5.85 1.03 -9.91
N ARG A 115 5.62 2.27 -9.48
CA ARG A 115 6.51 3.40 -9.72
C ARG A 115 7.14 3.77 -8.38
N PHE A 116 8.29 4.42 -8.44
CA PHE A 116 9.04 4.74 -7.23
C PHE A 116 9.24 6.24 -7.11
N SER A 117 9.21 6.72 -5.88
CA SER A 117 9.36 8.13 -5.56
C SER A 117 10.17 8.26 -4.28
N SER A 118 11.06 9.25 -4.24
CA SER A 118 11.83 9.57 -3.05
C SER A 118 11.26 10.83 -2.42
N LYS A 119 11.15 10.81 -1.09
CA LYS A 119 10.66 11.94 -0.32
C LYS A 119 11.82 12.47 0.51
N PRO A 120 12.18 13.76 0.37
CA PRO A 120 13.29 14.32 1.15
C PRO A 120 13.00 14.27 2.65
N ALA A 121 14.08 14.34 3.44
CA ALA A 121 13.95 14.28 4.89
C ALA A 121 13.07 15.40 5.42
N SER A 122 12.16 15.06 6.32
CA SER A 122 11.25 15.98 6.98
C SER A 122 11.07 15.47 8.41
N ASP A 123 11.20 16.36 9.40
CA ASP A 123 11.09 16.01 10.81
C ASP A 123 12.05 14.88 11.23
N GLY A 124 13.22 14.82 10.60
CA GLY A 124 14.23 13.81 10.91
C GLY A 124 14.02 12.47 10.21
N TRP A 125 13.04 12.36 9.32
CA TRP A 125 12.73 11.13 8.58
C TRP A 125 12.72 11.36 7.08
N ALA A 126 13.31 10.44 6.35
CA ALA A 126 13.25 10.38 4.90
C ALA A 126 12.42 9.16 4.49
N ALA A 127 11.93 9.14 3.26
CA ALA A 127 11.12 8.03 2.80
C ALA A 127 11.38 7.70 1.34
N GLU A 128 11.27 6.42 1.01
CA GLU A 128 11.17 5.90 -0.33
C GLU A 128 9.81 5.25 -0.50
N ALA A 129 9.14 5.54 -1.59
CA ALA A 129 7.78 5.04 -1.80
C ALA A 129 7.69 4.18 -3.05
N ALA A 130 6.91 3.11 -2.95
CA ALA A 130 6.41 2.36 -4.10
C ALA A 130 4.95 2.74 -4.31
N ILE A 131 4.64 3.20 -5.51
CA ILE A 131 3.31 3.66 -5.89
C ILE A 131 2.75 2.67 -6.90
N ILE A 132 1.74 1.92 -6.48
CA ILE A 132 1.22 0.79 -7.24
C ILE A 132 -0.21 1.08 -7.69
N PRO A 133 -0.43 1.40 -8.98
CA PRO A 133 -1.78 1.56 -9.48
C PRO A 133 -2.55 0.24 -9.39
N PHE A 134 -3.83 0.34 -9.14
CA PHE A 134 -4.69 -0.85 -9.11
C PHE A 134 -6.08 -0.52 -9.66
N TRP A 135 -6.80 -1.59 -9.98
CA TRP A 135 -8.23 -1.49 -10.23
C TRP A 135 -8.92 -2.72 -9.65
N ALA A 136 -10.18 -2.56 -9.37
CA ALA A 136 -11.03 -3.62 -8.86
C ALA A 136 -12.43 -3.42 -9.43
N ASP A 137 -13.05 -4.51 -9.89
CA ASP A 137 -14.40 -4.45 -10.44
C ASP A 137 -15.37 -5.05 -9.44
N SER A 138 -16.53 -4.40 -9.30
CA SER A 138 -17.68 -5.01 -8.68
C SER A 138 -18.71 -5.29 -9.77
N ILE A 139 -19.35 -6.44 -9.69
CA ILE A 139 -20.45 -6.77 -10.58
C ILE A 139 -21.72 -6.30 -9.88
N GLY A 140 -22.50 -5.42 -10.55
CA GLY A 140 -23.76 -4.92 -10.03
C GLY A 140 -24.80 -6.01 -10.03
N THR A 141 -25.29 -6.37 -8.85
CA THR A 141 -26.30 -7.42 -8.72
C THR A 141 -27.56 -6.94 -7.99
#